data_a3871894bffd47ee57cfe05b656abfdc
#
_entry.id   a3871894bffd47ee57cfe05b656abfdc
#
_cell.length_a   1.000
_cell.length_b   1.000
_cell.length_c   1.000
_cell.angle_alpha   90.00
_cell.angle_beta   90.00
_cell.angle_gamma   90.00
#
_symmetry.space_group_name_H-M   'P 1'
#
loop_
_entity.id
_entity.type
_entity.pdbx_description
1 polymer ?
#
loop_
_entity_poly.entity_id
_entity_poly.type
_entity_poly.pdbx_seq_one_letter_code
_entity_poly.pdbx_strand_id
1 'polypeptide(L)'
;MLRKLRQRAKDERGFTLIELLVVILIIGILAAIAIPSFLNQKTKATDAAAKELAHTAQVAIETRATDQGGSYLGATLTNLAQYESSIQTSAGNNNAFLLSVSNLTASTYTVTTQSTSGDEFAINRLANGSLTRTCLGPGGVAVGAGVIDGGCVGSATGGSW
;
A
#
# COMPACT_ATOMS: atom_id res chain seq x y z
N MET A 1 10.06 63.57 -3.15
CA MET A 1 10.02 62.07 -3.08
C MET A 1 8.78 61.53 -2.35
N LEU A 2 8.29 62.13 -1.31
CA LEU A 2 7.12 61.67 -0.50
C LEU A 2 5.75 61.68 -1.24
N ARG A 3 5.56 62.49 -2.27
CA ARG A 3 4.30 62.51 -3.07
C ARG A 3 4.09 61.22 -3.92
N LYS A 4 5.17 60.61 -4.43
CA LYS A 4 5.09 59.39 -5.24
C LYS A 4 4.75 58.15 -4.39
N LEU A 5 5.15 58.13 -3.13
CA LEU A 5 4.82 57.07 -2.18
C LEU A 5 3.34 57.10 -1.74
N ARG A 6 2.76 58.31 -1.57
CA ARG A 6 1.34 58.50 -1.27
C ARG A 6 0.40 58.14 -2.42
N GLN A 7 0.83 58.31 -3.68
CA GLN A 7 0.04 57.92 -4.85
C GLN A 7 -0.01 56.39 -5.04
N ARG A 8 1.07 55.65 -4.73
CA ARG A 8 1.08 54.18 -4.77
C ARG A 8 0.17 53.54 -3.71
N ALA A 9 0.02 54.14 -2.56
CA ALA A 9 -0.87 53.66 -1.49
C ALA A 9 -2.38 53.87 -1.82
N LYS A 10 -2.72 54.68 -2.83
CA LYS A 10 -4.12 54.88 -3.26
C LYS A 10 -4.61 53.91 -4.33
N ASP A 11 -3.70 53.19 -4.99
CA ASP A 11 -4.02 52.18 -6.03
C ASP A 11 -4.08 50.75 -5.49
N GLU A 12 -3.84 50.52 -4.22
CA GLU A 12 -4.06 49.22 -3.58
C GLU A 12 -5.56 49.00 -3.40
N ARG A 13 -6.20 48.42 -4.40
CA ARG A 13 -7.53 47.84 -4.28
C ARG A 13 -7.44 46.70 -3.30
N GLY A 14 -7.79 46.93 -2.04
CA GLY A 14 -7.88 45.89 -1.04
C GLY A 14 -8.96 44.87 -1.41
N PHE A 15 -8.76 43.62 -1.06
CA PHE A 15 -9.78 42.57 -1.18
C PHE A 15 -10.99 42.90 -0.29
N THR A 16 -12.18 42.68 -0.83
CA THR A 16 -13.41 42.81 -0.02
C THR A 16 -13.58 41.55 0.85
N LEU A 17 -14.21 41.72 2.00
CA LEU A 17 -14.50 40.59 2.90
C LEU A 17 -15.33 39.50 2.21
N ILE A 18 -16.26 39.92 1.32
CA ILE A 18 -17.11 38.98 0.59
C ILE A 18 -16.34 38.17 -0.46
N GLU A 19 -15.35 38.77 -1.15
CA GLU A 19 -14.49 38.05 -2.08
C GLU A 19 -13.72 36.94 -1.37
N LEU A 20 -13.17 37.23 -0.19
CA LEU A 20 -12.47 36.21 0.62
C LEU A 20 -13.43 35.13 1.10
N LEU A 21 -14.62 35.49 1.56
CA LEU A 21 -15.62 34.56 2.09
C LEU A 21 -16.12 33.60 1.00
N VAL A 22 -16.40 34.10 -0.20
CA VAL A 22 -16.83 33.25 -1.32
C VAL A 22 -15.72 32.27 -1.73
N VAL A 23 -14.47 32.71 -1.75
CA VAL A 23 -13.34 31.84 -2.11
C VAL A 23 -13.19 30.70 -1.11
N ILE A 24 -13.21 30.99 0.20
CA ILE A 24 -13.10 29.92 1.21
C ILE A 24 -14.30 28.98 1.19
N LEU A 25 -15.50 29.46 0.87
CA LEU A 25 -16.70 28.65 0.70
C LEU A 25 -16.52 27.66 -0.46
N ILE A 26 -16.05 28.13 -1.63
CA ILE A 26 -15.81 27.29 -2.80
C ILE A 26 -14.74 26.25 -2.51
N ILE A 27 -13.62 26.67 -1.90
CA ILE A 27 -12.54 25.72 -1.50
C ILE A 27 -13.08 24.67 -0.53
N GLY A 28 -13.91 25.05 0.44
CA GLY A 28 -14.50 24.13 1.40
C GLY A 28 -15.37 23.06 0.73
N ILE A 29 -16.21 23.44 -0.23
CA ILE A 29 -17.05 22.49 -0.99
C ILE A 29 -16.20 21.55 -1.84
N LEU A 30 -15.22 22.09 -2.56
CA LEU A 30 -14.33 21.27 -3.39
C LEU A 30 -13.48 20.31 -2.55
N ALA A 31 -12.95 20.77 -1.42
CA ALA A 31 -12.15 19.95 -0.50
C ALA A 31 -12.97 18.80 0.11
N ALA A 32 -14.24 19.03 0.43
CA ALA A 32 -15.12 18.01 1.01
C ALA A 32 -15.28 16.79 0.08
N ILE A 33 -15.21 16.97 -1.23
CA ILE A 33 -15.30 15.89 -2.23
C ILE A 33 -13.92 15.34 -2.57
N ALA A 34 -12.92 16.21 -2.71
CA ALA A 34 -11.60 15.82 -3.20
C ALA A 34 -10.77 15.05 -2.17
N ILE A 35 -10.85 15.41 -0.88
CA ILE A 35 -10.02 14.79 0.17
C ILE A 35 -10.32 13.29 0.33
N PRO A 36 -11.58 12.83 0.49
CA PRO A 36 -11.88 11.40 0.61
C PRO A 36 -11.43 10.59 -0.61
N SER A 37 -11.65 11.15 -1.82
CA SER A 37 -11.22 10.50 -3.06
C SER A 37 -9.70 10.34 -3.14
N PHE A 38 -8.96 11.36 -2.75
CA PHE A 38 -7.50 11.33 -2.72
C PHE A 38 -6.94 10.32 -1.72
N LEU A 39 -7.53 10.23 -0.52
CA LEU A 39 -7.12 9.25 0.50
C LEU A 39 -7.31 7.81 0.01
N ASN A 40 -8.44 7.51 -0.62
CA ASN A 40 -8.70 6.19 -1.20
C ASN A 40 -7.69 5.83 -2.31
N GLN A 41 -7.29 6.79 -3.14
CA GLN A 41 -6.27 6.58 -4.16
C GLN A 41 -4.89 6.32 -3.56
N LYS A 42 -4.55 7.03 -2.48
CA LYS A 42 -3.29 6.83 -1.75
C LYS A 42 -3.23 5.41 -1.17
N THR A 43 -4.29 4.94 -0.52
CA THR A 43 -4.35 3.56 0.01
C THR A 43 -4.14 2.53 -1.10
N LYS A 44 -4.86 2.65 -2.21
CA LYS A 44 -4.69 1.75 -3.37
C LYS A 44 -3.26 1.75 -3.92
N ALA A 45 -2.59 2.90 -3.94
CA ALA A 45 -1.21 3.00 -4.40
C ALA A 45 -0.23 2.29 -3.45
N THR A 46 -0.41 2.43 -2.13
CA THR A 46 0.42 1.72 -1.14
C THR A 46 0.20 0.22 -1.17
N ASP A 47 -1.03 -0.23 -1.41
CA ASP A 47 -1.35 -1.65 -1.54
C ASP A 47 -0.78 -2.26 -2.83
N ALA A 48 -0.74 -1.48 -3.91
CA ALA A 48 -0.07 -1.91 -5.13
C ALA A 48 1.42 -2.20 -4.91
N ALA A 49 2.10 -1.38 -4.10
CA ALA A 49 3.49 -1.61 -3.73
C ALA A 49 3.67 -2.91 -2.90
N ALA A 50 2.73 -3.21 -1.98
CA ALA A 50 2.77 -4.46 -1.20
C ALA A 50 2.53 -5.70 -2.08
N LYS A 51 1.62 -5.62 -3.06
CA LYS A 51 1.38 -6.68 -4.04
C LYS A 51 2.60 -6.95 -4.92
N GLU A 52 3.27 -5.90 -5.38
CA GLU A 52 4.51 -6.02 -6.16
C GLU A 52 5.61 -6.68 -5.32
N LEU A 53 5.75 -6.28 -4.06
CA LEU A 53 6.68 -6.90 -3.12
C LEU A 53 6.35 -8.39 -2.88
N ALA A 54 5.06 -8.76 -2.81
CA ALA A 54 4.65 -10.16 -2.69
C ALA A 54 5.07 -10.99 -3.90
N HIS A 55 4.96 -10.42 -5.12
CA HIS A 55 5.50 -11.02 -6.33
C HIS A 55 7.02 -11.18 -6.30
N THR A 56 7.72 -10.14 -5.87
CA THR A 56 9.18 -10.17 -5.71
C THR A 56 9.60 -11.25 -4.71
N ALA A 57 8.91 -11.36 -3.57
CA ALA A 57 9.15 -12.40 -2.58
C ALA A 57 8.83 -13.80 -3.11
N GLN A 58 7.79 -13.94 -3.94
CA GLN A 58 7.48 -15.19 -4.65
C GLN A 58 8.64 -15.60 -5.56
N VAL A 59 9.16 -14.71 -6.37
CA VAL A 59 10.31 -15.01 -7.25
C VAL A 59 11.54 -15.40 -6.43
N ALA A 60 11.82 -14.69 -5.36
CA ALA A 60 12.96 -14.98 -4.49
C ALA A 60 12.87 -16.37 -3.83
N ILE A 61 11.68 -16.76 -3.34
CA ILE A 61 11.52 -18.10 -2.71
C ILE A 61 11.59 -19.22 -3.74
N GLU A 62 11.08 -19.03 -4.97
CA GLU A 62 11.20 -20.01 -6.06
C GLU A 62 12.66 -20.13 -6.51
N THR A 63 13.38 -19.03 -6.64
CA THR A 63 14.81 -19.02 -6.96
C THR A 63 15.61 -19.76 -5.88
N ARG A 64 15.36 -19.46 -4.60
CA ARG A 64 15.98 -20.19 -3.49
C ARG A 64 15.67 -21.69 -3.54
N ALA A 65 14.44 -22.06 -3.85
CA ALA A 65 14.05 -23.48 -3.91
C ALA A 65 14.84 -24.23 -4.98
N THR A 66 15.17 -23.61 -6.11
CA THR A 66 16.02 -24.27 -7.12
C THR A 66 17.40 -24.64 -6.58
N ASP A 67 18.00 -23.80 -5.72
CA ASP A 67 19.29 -24.07 -5.07
C ASP A 67 19.17 -25.12 -3.95
N GLN A 68 17.97 -25.32 -3.42
CA GLN A 68 17.67 -26.28 -2.34
C GLN A 68 17.02 -27.59 -2.84
N GLY A 69 17.24 -27.94 -4.12
CA GLY A 69 16.71 -29.17 -4.70
C GLY A 69 15.19 -29.20 -4.86
N GLY A 70 14.59 -28.05 -5.05
CA GLY A 70 13.14 -27.87 -5.24
C GLY A 70 12.32 -27.76 -3.95
N SER A 71 12.97 -27.61 -2.78
CA SER A 71 12.30 -27.56 -1.48
C SER A 71 12.20 -26.12 -0.94
N TYR A 72 11.04 -25.77 -0.37
CA TYR A 72 10.82 -24.48 0.32
C TYR A 72 11.14 -24.51 1.80
N LEU A 73 11.48 -25.70 2.35
CA LEU A 73 11.84 -25.84 3.76
C LEU A 73 13.00 -24.91 4.15
N GLY A 74 12.89 -24.32 5.33
CA GLY A 74 13.92 -23.43 5.88
C GLY A 74 14.04 -22.07 5.18
N ALA A 75 13.05 -21.66 4.36
CA ALA A 75 12.99 -20.29 3.88
C ALA A 75 12.71 -19.32 5.04
N THR A 76 13.43 -18.20 5.06
CA THR A 76 13.29 -17.14 6.08
C THR A 76 13.26 -15.79 5.39
N LEU A 77 12.70 -14.78 6.08
CA LEU A 77 12.73 -13.38 5.63
C LEU A 77 14.15 -12.93 5.22
N THR A 78 15.12 -13.25 6.07
CA THR A 78 16.51 -12.84 5.88
C THR A 78 17.13 -13.46 4.63
N ASN A 79 16.90 -14.77 4.40
CA ASN A 79 17.50 -15.40 3.23
C ASN A 79 16.79 -15.01 1.93
N LEU A 80 15.50 -14.71 1.94
CA LEU A 80 14.84 -14.15 0.76
C LEU A 80 15.43 -12.78 0.39
N ALA A 81 15.71 -11.92 1.37
CA ALA A 81 16.38 -10.63 1.15
C ALA A 81 17.83 -10.77 0.64
N GLN A 82 18.48 -11.92 0.83
CA GLN A 82 19.78 -12.22 0.22
C GLN A 82 19.68 -12.58 -1.26
N TYR A 83 18.59 -13.26 -1.67
CA TYR A 83 18.32 -13.55 -3.08
C TYR A 83 17.84 -12.33 -3.84
N GLU A 84 17.09 -11.45 -3.17
CA GLU A 84 16.56 -10.21 -3.76
C GLU A 84 16.68 -9.06 -2.76
N SER A 85 17.67 -8.21 -2.96
CA SER A 85 18.04 -7.11 -2.04
C SER A 85 16.98 -5.99 -1.96
N SER A 86 16.04 -5.94 -2.89
CA SER A 86 14.92 -5.01 -2.86
C SER A 86 13.85 -5.40 -1.81
N ILE A 87 13.87 -6.63 -1.31
CA ILE A 87 12.94 -7.11 -0.29
C ILE A 87 13.23 -6.47 1.06
N GLN A 88 12.34 -5.61 1.51
CA GLN A 88 12.37 -5.06 2.86
C GLN A 88 11.69 -6.02 3.83
N THR A 89 12.35 -6.31 4.95
CA THR A 89 11.90 -7.29 5.96
C THR A 89 11.45 -6.65 7.27
N SER A 90 11.37 -5.34 7.31
CA SER A 90 10.91 -4.59 8.49
C SER A 90 10.11 -3.36 8.08
N ALA A 91 9.14 -3.01 8.91
CA ALA A 91 8.41 -1.75 8.75
C ALA A 91 9.38 -0.56 8.86
N GLY A 92 9.28 0.38 7.94
CA GLY A 92 10.07 1.60 7.96
C GLY A 92 9.93 2.38 6.65
N ASN A 93 10.37 3.64 6.67
CA ASN A 93 10.47 4.52 5.49
C ASN A 93 9.19 4.61 4.62
N ASN A 94 8.02 4.37 5.21
CA ASN A 94 6.74 4.45 4.50
C ASN A 94 6.62 3.49 3.30
N ASN A 95 7.30 2.35 3.34
CA ASN A 95 7.31 1.33 2.30
C ASN A 95 6.62 0.03 2.77
N ALA A 96 6.11 -0.75 1.80
CA ALA A 96 5.68 -2.12 2.05
C ALA A 96 6.86 -2.99 2.49
N PHE A 97 6.60 -4.00 3.29
CA PHE A 97 7.65 -4.94 3.74
C PHE A 97 7.12 -6.38 3.76
N LEU A 98 8.05 -7.33 3.64
CA LEU A 98 7.77 -8.76 3.77
C LEU A 98 7.52 -9.08 5.25
N LEU A 99 6.27 -9.36 5.61
CA LEU A 99 5.83 -9.58 6.98
C LEU A 99 6.18 -10.99 7.47
N SER A 100 5.91 -12.00 6.65
CA SER A 100 6.14 -13.39 7.04
C SER A 100 6.37 -14.32 5.86
N VAL A 101 7.07 -15.42 6.15
CA VAL A 101 7.16 -16.61 5.29
C VAL A 101 6.72 -17.78 6.13
N SER A 102 5.69 -18.50 5.70
CA SER A 102 5.03 -19.55 6.49
C SER A 102 4.57 -20.73 5.62
N ASN A 103 3.92 -21.73 6.22
CA ASN A 103 3.41 -22.94 5.55
C ASN A 103 4.46 -23.66 4.69
N LEU A 104 5.70 -23.68 5.18
CA LEU A 104 6.86 -24.21 4.46
C LEU A 104 6.89 -25.72 4.51
N THR A 105 6.80 -26.34 3.35
CA THR A 105 7.03 -27.77 3.13
C THR A 105 7.97 -27.98 1.95
N ALA A 106 8.14 -29.20 1.49
CA ALA A 106 8.87 -29.46 0.26
C ALA A 106 8.17 -28.83 -0.99
N SER A 107 6.84 -28.65 -0.96
CA SER A 107 6.05 -28.25 -2.13
C SER A 107 5.16 -27.02 -1.91
N THR A 108 5.04 -26.53 -0.68
CA THR A 108 4.17 -25.42 -0.33
C THR A 108 4.91 -24.29 0.37
N TYR A 109 4.39 -23.07 0.21
CA TYR A 109 4.79 -21.89 0.98
C TYR A 109 3.68 -20.84 1.00
N THR A 110 3.79 -19.92 1.91
CA THR A 110 3.03 -18.66 1.94
C THR A 110 4.01 -17.51 2.18
N VAL A 111 4.02 -16.53 1.29
CA VAL A 111 4.70 -15.24 1.49
C VAL A 111 3.64 -14.19 1.75
N THR A 112 3.80 -13.41 2.82
CA THR A 112 2.86 -12.34 3.20
C THR A 112 3.60 -11.03 3.30
N THR A 113 3.09 -10.02 2.64
CA THR A 113 3.59 -8.64 2.71
C THR A 113 2.56 -7.74 3.37
N GLN A 114 3.01 -6.66 3.98
CA GLN A 114 2.14 -5.66 4.56
C GLN A 114 2.39 -4.30 3.89
N SER A 115 1.30 -3.62 3.56
CA SER A 115 1.35 -2.26 3.04
C SER A 115 1.45 -1.22 4.17
N THR A 116 1.71 0.02 3.82
CA THR A 116 1.70 1.12 4.80
C THR A 116 0.29 1.52 5.25
N SER A 117 -0.75 1.04 4.57
CA SER A 117 -2.15 1.13 5.04
C SER A 117 -2.43 0.16 6.20
N GLY A 118 -1.59 -0.88 6.35
CA GLY A 118 -1.77 -1.97 7.28
C GLY A 118 -2.37 -3.22 6.66
N ASP A 119 -2.79 -3.16 5.40
CA ASP A 119 -3.34 -4.29 4.67
C ASP A 119 -2.28 -5.34 4.38
N GLU A 120 -2.66 -6.61 4.46
CA GLU A 120 -1.78 -7.74 4.23
C GLU A 120 -2.14 -8.45 2.92
N PHE A 121 -1.13 -8.78 2.14
CA PHE A 121 -1.26 -9.48 0.85
C PHE A 121 -0.41 -10.73 0.86
N ALA A 122 -1.03 -11.88 0.61
CA ALA A 122 -0.34 -13.15 0.62
C ALA A 122 -0.43 -13.88 -0.72
N ILE A 123 0.67 -14.51 -1.11
CA ILE A 123 0.72 -15.49 -2.18
C ILE A 123 0.97 -16.86 -1.54
N ASN A 124 0.05 -17.78 -1.80
CA ASN A 124 0.11 -19.15 -1.29
C ASN A 124 0.36 -20.12 -2.44
N ARG A 125 1.41 -20.93 -2.33
CA ARG A 125 1.63 -22.08 -3.20
C ARG A 125 1.05 -23.32 -2.53
N LEU A 126 0.13 -23.97 -3.21
CA LEU A 126 -0.51 -25.21 -2.75
C LEU A 126 0.31 -26.43 -3.19
N ALA A 127 0.04 -27.58 -2.57
CA ALA A 127 0.76 -28.84 -2.86
C ALA A 127 0.62 -29.30 -4.32
N ASN A 128 -0.45 -28.93 -4.99
CA ASN A 128 -0.67 -29.22 -6.42
C ASN A 128 0.08 -28.25 -7.36
N GLY A 129 0.88 -27.31 -6.80
CA GLY A 129 1.61 -26.30 -7.55
C GLY A 129 0.81 -25.05 -7.93
N SER A 130 -0.51 -25.01 -7.66
CA SER A 130 -1.31 -23.82 -7.95
C SER A 130 -0.99 -22.69 -6.97
N LEU A 131 -1.14 -21.46 -7.45
CA LEU A 131 -0.95 -20.26 -6.66
C LEU A 131 -2.32 -19.62 -6.37
N THR A 132 -2.51 -19.23 -5.13
CA THR A 132 -3.67 -18.43 -4.71
C THR A 132 -3.20 -17.11 -4.09
N ARG A 133 -3.99 -16.08 -4.28
CA ARG A 133 -3.73 -14.74 -3.73
C ARG A 133 -4.82 -14.40 -2.74
N THR A 134 -4.42 -14.09 -1.53
CA THR A 134 -5.34 -13.73 -0.45
C THR A 134 -4.93 -12.41 0.17
N CYS A 135 -5.88 -11.68 0.73
CA CYS A 135 -5.61 -10.44 1.44
C CYS A 135 -6.45 -10.30 2.70
N LEU A 136 -5.93 -9.55 3.63
CA LEU A 136 -6.57 -9.17 4.88
C LEU A 136 -6.47 -7.67 5.04
N GLY A 137 -7.43 -7.06 5.71
CA GLY A 137 -7.38 -5.66 6.10
C GLY A 137 -6.38 -5.40 7.23
N PRO A 138 -6.28 -4.16 7.70
CA PRO A 138 -5.31 -3.74 8.70
C PRO A 138 -5.32 -4.61 9.95
N GLY A 139 -4.13 -5.05 10.38
CA GLY A 139 -3.98 -5.93 11.54
C GLY A 139 -4.37 -7.39 11.30
N GLY A 140 -4.41 -7.83 10.05
CA GLY A 140 -4.72 -9.24 9.69
C GLY A 140 -6.20 -9.58 9.84
N VAL A 141 -7.09 -8.58 9.85
CA VAL A 141 -8.54 -8.79 9.98
C VAL A 141 -9.13 -9.10 8.61
N ALA A 142 -10.03 -10.09 8.56
CA ALA A 142 -10.73 -10.43 7.32
C ALA A 142 -11.59 -9.24 6.83
N VAL A 143 -11.41 -8.87 5.56
CA VAL A 143 -12.28 -7.88 4.91
C VAL A 143 -13.65 -8.51 4.68
N GLY A 144 -14.70 -7.87 5.14
CA GLY A 144 -16.07 -8.38 5.05
C GLY A 144 -16.49 -8.69 3.62
N ALA A 145 -17.32 -9.71 3.42
CA ALA A 145 -17.78 -10.11 2.09
C ALA A 145 -18.46 -8.93 1.35
N GLY A 146 -18.00 -8.66 0.14
CA GLY A 146 -18.49 -7.57 -0.70
C GLY A 146 -17.92 -6.19 -0.35
N VAL A 147 -17.05 -6.10 0.66
CA VAL A 147 -16.32 -4.87 1.00
C VAL A 147 -15.03 -4.82 0.17
N ILE A 148 -14.69 -3.64 -0.32
CA ILE A 148 -13.41 -3.37 -0.97
C ILE A 148 -12.64 -2.44 -0.04
N ASP A 149 -11.52 -2.92 0.49
CA ASP A 149 -10.58 -2.14 1.28
C ASP A 149 -9.27 -2.02 0.50
N GLY A 150 -8.95 -0.81 0.08
CA GLY A 150 -7.80 -0.55 -0.76
C GLY A 150 -7.77 -1.41 -2.01
N GLY A 151 -6.85 -2.34 -2.07
CA GLY A 151 -6.69 -3.32 -3.14
C GLY A 151 -7.20 -4.72 -2.83
N CYS A 152 -7.87 -4.93 -1.69
CA CYS A 152 -8.39 -6.21 -1.23
C CYS A 152 -9.90 -6.27 -1.44
N VAL A 153 -10.39 -7.32 -2.14
CA VAL A 153 -11.81 -7.58 -2.29
C VAL A 153 -12.21 -8.64 -1.28
N GLY A 154 -13.01 -8.24 -0.29
CA GLY A 154 -13.41 -9.11 0.80
C GLY A 154 -14.32 -10.27 0.38
N SER A 155 -14.13 -11.41 1.02
CA SER A 155 -15.01 -12.58 0.92
C SER A 155 -15.27 -13.16 2.32
N ALA A 156 -16.19 -14.14 2.42
CA ALA A 156 -16.53 -14.75 3.70
C ALA A 156 -15.37 -15.48 4.40
N THR A 157 -14.32 -15.83 3.64
CA THR A 157 -13.16 -16.60 4.11
C THR A 157 -11.83 -15.85 3.98
N GLY A 158 -11.86 -14.55 3.87
CA GLY A 158 -10.72 -13.69 3.54
C GLY A 158 -10.88 -13.05 2.16
N GLY A 159 -10.11 -12.01 1.86
CA GLY A 159 -10.15 -11.32 0.57
C GLY A 159 -9.26 -11.97 -0.48
N SER A 160 -9.41 -11.49 -1.72
CA SER A 160 -8.53 -11.82 -2.85
C SER A 160 -8.08 -10.55 -3.58
N TRP A 161 -7.02 -10.63 -4.34
CA TRP A 161 -6.44 -9.51 -5.09
C TRP A 161 -5.82 -9.94 -6.42
#